data_8048c18e40fe48aa8a279c7d26e6658c
#
_entry.id   8048c18e40fe48aa8a279c7d26e6658c
#
_cell.length_a   1.000
_cell.length_b   1.000
_cell.length_c   1.000
_cell.angle_alpha   90.00
_cell.angle_beta   90.00
_cell.angle_gamma   90.00
#
_symmetry.space_group_name_H-M   'P 1'
#
loop_
_entity.id
_entity.type
_entity.pdbx_description
1 polymer ?
#
loop_
_entity_poly.entity_id
_entity_poly.type
_entity_poly.pdbx_seq_one_letter_code
_entity_poly.pdbx_strand_id
1 'polypeptide(L)'
;MLGRVVLSLLPFVGTALAQAAAHYVDPDNGISFWGITDPVHQVTYGYVFPPVEAGSTEFIGEIVAPIDVKWAGVSPGGGMIRNLLLVAWANEGKIVRSNRYATDYTQPLAYSGPILTDLPSSKVNSTHWKWVYRCQNCTGAVNCLDVWECKLNPNQKVWADGSINTSGFGAPAWVVSSVGVDQPSNAQSTFQEHTDFGFYGFDFGSVMPRR
;
A
#
# COMPACT_ATOMS: atom_id res chain seq x y z
N MET A 1 20.95 31.54 -52.96
CA MET A 1 19.76 31.62 -52.11
C MET A 1 19.76 30.39 -51.21
N LEU A 2 20.20 30.51 -49.94
CA LEU A 2 20.18 29.45 -48.96
C LEU A 2 18.86 29.51 -48.18
N GLY A 3 17.99 28.55 -48.40
CA GLY A 3 16.74 28.40 -47.62
C GLY A 3 17.07 27.92 -46.18
N ARG A 4 16.71 28.73 -45.18
CA ARG A 4 16.73 28.33 -43.76
C ARG A 4 15.53 27.43 -43.48
N VAL A 5 15.79 26.15 -43.21
CA VAL A 5 14.78 25.24 -42.63
C VAL A 5 14.71 25.53 -41.13
N VAL A 6 13.59 26.10 -40.68
CA VAL A 6 13.29 26.27 -39.26
C VAL A 6 12.63 24.97 -38.77
N LEU A 7 13.40 24.16 -38.05
CA LEU A 7 12.87 22.97 -37.39
C LEU A 7 12.19 23.41 -36.08
N SER A 8 10.84 23.47 -36.06
CA SER A 8 10.08 23.77 -34.85
C SER A 8 10.03 22.49 -33.99
N LEU A 9 10.79 22.51 -32.91
CA LEU A 9 10.66 21.53 -31.82
C LEU A 9 9.36 21.83 -31.07
N LEU A 10 8.33 21.02 -31.27
CA LEU A 10 7.13 20.99 -30.42
C LEU A 10 7.53 20.36 -29.07
N PRO A 11 7.30 21.05 -27.93
CA PRO A 11 7.51 20.45 -26.65
C PRO A 11 6.46 19.35 -26.47
N PHE A 12 6.91 18.10 -26.29
CA PHE A 12 6.07 17.02 -25.78
C PHE A 12 5.74 17.35 -24.31
N VAL A 13 4.56 17.91 -24.08
CA VAL A 13 3.99 18.01 -22.73
C VAL A 13 3.44 16.62 -22.41
N GLY A 14 4.27 15.78 -21.79
CA GLY A 14 3.83 14.54 -21.21
C GLY A 14 2.89 14.88 -20.03
N THR A 15 1.59 14.66 -20.21
CA THR A 15 0.65 14.68 -19.09
C THR A 15 0.93 13.43 -18.24
N ALA A 16 1.60 13.61 -17.10
CA ALA A 16 1.63 12.60 -16.06
C ALA A 16 0.20 12.46 -15.52
N LEU A 17 -0.55 11.48 -16.03
CA LEU A 17 -1.84 11.11 -15.46
C LEU A 17 -1.51 10.36 -14.16
N ALA A 18 -1.79 10.98 -13.02
CA ALA A 18 -1.77 10.29 -11.74
C ALA A 18 -2.74 9.10 -11.85
N GLN A 19 -2.25 7.89 -11.62
CA GLN A 19 -3.08 6.70 -11.67
C GLN A 19 -4.09 6.76 -10.52
N ALA A 20 -5.37 6.62 -10.82
CA ALA A 20 -6.44 6.55 -9.83
C ALA A 20 -6.84 5.08 -9.63
N ALA A 21 -7.21 4.75 -8.39
CA ALA A 21 -7.75 3.44 -8.08
C ALA A 21 -9.02 3.16 -8.90
N ALA A 22 -9.12 1.94 -9.41
CA ALA A 22 -10.27 1.42 -10.12
C ALA A 22 -10.82 0.16 -9.44
N HIS A 23 -12.08 -0.11 -9.67
CA HIS A 23 -12.73 -1.31 -9.15
C HIS A 23 -12.37 -2.55 -9.99
N TYR A 24 -12.04 -3.65 -9.32
CA TYR A 24 -11.87 -4.97 -9.94
C TYR A 24 -12.32 -6.08 -8.99
N VAL A 25 -12.56 -7.27 -9.54
CA VAL A 25 -12.92 -8.46 -8.76
C VAL A 25 -11.79 -9.48 -8.89
N ASP A 26 -11.26 -9.95 -7.75
CA ASP A 26 -10.30 -11.05 -7.77
C ASP A 26 -10.98 -12.35 -8.17
N PRO A 27 -10.57 -13.00 -9.29
CA PRO A 27 -11.22 -14.19 -9.80
C PRO A 27 -11.06 -15.43 -8.90
N ASP A 28 -10.07 -15.45 -7.99
CA ASP A 28 -9.81 -16.60 -7.12
C ASP A 28 -10.72 -16.63 -5.87
N ASN A 29 -11.16 -15.46 -5.42
CA ASN A 29 -11.94 -15.36 -4.17
C ASN A 29 -13.25 -14.57 -4.30
N GLY A 30 -13.47 -13.91 -5.43
CA GLY A 30 -14.67 -13.09 -5.70
C GLY A 30 -14.73 -11.78 -4.91
N ILE A 31 -13.65 -11.39 -4.22
CA ILE A 31 -13.61 -10.14 -3.47
C ILE A 31 -13.49 -8.97 -4.45
N SER A 32 -14.33 -7.97 -4.23
CA SER A 32 -14.30 -6.71 -4.98
C SER A 32 -13.32 -5.74 -4.35
N PHE A 33 -12.24 -5.46 -5.04
CA PHE A 33 -11.20 -4.53 -4.62
C PHE A 33 -11.30 -3.19 -5.35
N TRP A 34 -10.78 -2.17 -4.72
CA TRP A 34 -10.37 -0.92 -5.36
C TRP A 34 -8.86 -0.82 -5.32
N GLY A 35 -8.24 -0.57 -6.46
CA GLY A 35 -6.78 -0.54 -6.52
C GLY A 35 -6.24 -0.21 -7.90
N ILE A 36 -4.97 -0.50 -8.09
CA ILE A 36 -4.26 -0.30 -9.34
C ILE A 36 -3.46 -1.55 -9.72
N THR A 37 -3.13 -1.65 -10.99
CA THR A 37 -1.98 -2.45 -11.45
C THR A 37 -0.92 -1.49 -11.94
N ASP A 38 0.26 -1.51 -11.30
CA ASP A 38 1.41 -0.76 -11.79
C ASP A 38 1.81 -1.25 -13.17
N PRO A 39 1.84 -0.39 -14.19
CA PRO A 39 2.07 -0.80 -15.57
C PRO A 39 3.52 -1.20 -15.85
N VAL A 40 4.47 -0.81 -15.01
CA VAL A 40 5.89 -1.10 -15.20
C VAL A 40 6.24 -2.49 -14.66
N HIS A 41 5.89 -2.75 -13.39
CA HIS A 41 6.25 -4.00 -12.71
C HIS A 41 5.13 -5.04 -12.74
N GLN A 42 3.95 -4.68 -13.27
CA GLN A 42 2.76 -5.54 -13.34
C GLN A 42 2.31 -6.04 -11.96
N VAL A 43 2.50 -5.22 -10.93
CA VAL A 43 2.05 -5.52 -9.57
C VAL A 43 0.70 -4.87 -9.33
N THR A 44 -0.25 -5.68 -8.85
CA THR A 44 -1.58 -5.20 -8.46
C THR A 44 -1.62 -4.95 -6.96
N TYR A 45 -2.18 -3.81 -6.57
CA TYR A 45 -2.41 -3.41 -5.19
C TYR A 45 -3.88 -3.06 -5.02
N GLY A 46 -4.56 -3.70 -4.08
CA GLY A 46 -5.98 -3.51 -3.86
C GLY A 46 -6.38 -3.42 -2.40
N TYR A 47 -7.50 -2.73 -2.15
CA TYR A 47 -8.09 -2.60 -0.82
C TYR A 47 -9.60 -2.80 -0.86
N VAL A 48 -10.12 -3.34 0.23
CA VAL A 48 -11.56 -3.34 0.56
C VAL A 48 -11.70 -2.84 1.98
N PHE A 49 -12.46 -1.76 2.13
CA PHE A 49 -12.79 -1.21 3.43
C PHE A 49 -14.22 -1.59 3.83
N PRO A 50 -14.47 -1.86 5.11
CA PRO A 50 -15.83 -2.06 5.61
C PRO A 50 -16.65 -0.76 5.49
N PRO A 51 -17.98 -0.82 5.57
CA PRO A 51 -18.82 0.37 5.63
C PRO A 51 -18.39 1.33 6.74
N VAL A 52 -18.45 2.63 6.47
CA VAL A 52 -18.04 3.69 7.43
C VAL A 52 -18.75 3.55 8.77
N GLU A 53 -20.04 3.18 8.74
CA GLU A 53 -20.88 3.03 9.91
C GLU A 53 -20.53 1.81 10.77
N ALA A 54 -19.74 0.88 10.25
CA ALA A 54 -19.33 -0.30 10.99
C ALA A 54 -18.35 0.02 12.16
N GLY A 55 -17.76 1.21 12.18
CA GLY A 55 -16.76 1.60 13.19
C GLY A 55 -15.54 0.67 13.22
N SER A 56 -15.30 -0.06 12.14
CA SER A 56 -14.22 -1.05 12.04
C SER A 56 -12.86 -0.36 11.89
N THR A 57 -11.85 -0.96 12.52
CA THR A 57 -10.45 -0.53 12.41
C THR A 57 -9.64 -1.38 11.44
N GLU A 58 -10.30 -2.11 10.56
CA GLU A 58 -9.69 -3.10 9.68
C GLU A 58 -9.97 -2.85 8.19
N PHE A 59 -9.19 -3.51 7.36
CA PHE A 59 -9.43 -3.62 5.92
C PHE A 59 -8.92 -4.97 5.39
N ILE A 60 -9.34 -5.32 4.18
CA ILE A 60 -8.73 -6.41 3.40
C ILE A 60 -7.84 -5.77 2.34
N GLY A 61 -6.60 -6.25 2.24
CA GLY A 61 -5.66 -5.84 1.21
C GLY A 61 -5.26 -7.00 0.30
N GLU A 62 -4.82 -6.64 -0.90
CA GLU A 62 -4.26 -7.59 -1.87
C GLU A 62 -2.99 -7.02 -2.51
N ILE A 63 -1.97 -7.88 -2.64
CA ILE A 63 -0.80 -7.65 -3.50
C ILE A 63 -0.65 -8.87 -4.40
N VAL A 64 -0.65 -8.65 -5.72
CA VAL A 64 -0.33 -9.69 -6.72
C VAL A 64 0.88 -9.25 -7.50
N ALA A 65 1.96 -10.01 -7.46
CA ALA A 65 3.22 -9.65 -8.08
C ALA A 65 3.82 -10.80 -8.90
N PRO A 66 4.49 -10.51 -10.01
CA PRO A 66 5.33 -11.49 -10.72
C PRO A 66 6.40 -12.07 -9.80
N ILE A 67 6.84 -13.30 -10.05
CA ILE A 67 7.79 -14.02 -9.17
C ILE A 67 9.20 -13.42 -9.17
N ASP A 68 9.56 -12.62 -10.16
CA ASP A 68 10.81 -11.86 -10.23
C ASP A 68 10.79 -10.58 -9.39
N VAL A 69 9.63 -10.07 -9.00
CA VAL A 69 9.49 -9.07 -7.94
C VAL A 69 9.79 -9.75 -6.61
N LYS A 70 10.95 -9.42 -6.05
CA LYS A 70 11.51 -10.11 -4.87
C LYS A 70 10.81 -9.75 -3.58
N TRP A 71 10.33 -8.53 -3.47
CA TRP A 71 9.39 -8.10 -2.44
C TRP A 71 8.61 -6.89 -2.92
N ALA A 72 7.42 -6.74 -2.41
CA ALA A 72 6.57 -5.57 -2.63
C ALA A 72 5.93 -5.13 -1.32
N GLY A 73 5.52 -3.88 -1.29
CA GLY A 73 4.88 -3.33 -0.10
C GLY A 73 3.99 -2.16 -0.41
N VAL A 74 3.21 -1.80 0.59
CA VAL A 74 2.30 -0.66 0.54
C VAL A 74 2.42 0.19 1.80
N SER A 75 2.25 1.49 1.61
CA SER A 75 1.94 2.45 2.67
C SER A 75 0.54 3.00 2.42
N PRO A 76 -0.49 2.47 3.06
CA PRO A 76 -1.85 3.00 2.88
C PRO A 76 -2.00 4.46 3.30
N GLY A 77 -1.15 4.95 4.19
CA GLY A 77 -1.07 6.37 4.58
C GLY A 77 -0.27 7.26 3.62
N GLY A 78 0.37 6.68 2.60
CA GLY A 78 1.03 7.39 1.50
C GLY A 78 2.53 7.65 1.69
N GLY A 79 3.04 7.85 2.89
CA GLY A 79 4.47 8.11 3.13
C GLY A 79 5.19 6.95 3.81
N MET A 80 6.53 7.00 3.81
CA MET A 80 7.33 6.03 4.56
C MET A 80 7.34 6.35 6.06
N ILE A 81 7.53 7.64 6.39
CA ILE A 81 7.74 8.09 7.77
C ILE A 81 6.42 8.13 8.53
N ARG A 82 6.39 7.53 9.73
CA ARG A 82 5.24 7.50 10.65
C ARG A 82 3.95 6.94 10.03
N ASN A 83 4.11 6.01 9.10
CA ASN A 83 3.01 5.28 8.49
C ASN A 83 3.18 3.78 8.70
N LEU A 84 2.06 3.07 8.65
CA LEU A 84 2.05 1.63 8.56
C LEU A 84 2.59 1.20 7.19
N LEU A 85 3.63 0.39 7.21
CA LEU A 85 4.21 -0.22 6.03
C LEU A 85 3.94 -1.72 6.06
N LEU A 86 3.28 -2.24 5.05
CA LEU A 86 2.98 -3.65 4.90
C LEU A 86 3.81 -4.20 3.75
N VAL A 87 4.68 -5.15 4.05
CA VAL A 87 5.64 -5.71 3.10
C VAL A 87 5.48 -7.21 3.02
N ALA A 88 5.57 -7.79 1.84
CA ALA A 88 5.51 -9.23 1.63
C ALA A 88 6.46 -9.70 0.52
N TRP A 89 6.81 -10.97 0.57
CA TRP A 89 7.61 -11.67 -0.43
C TRP A 89 7.29 -13.17 -0.45
N ALA A 90 7.64 -13.81 -1.56
CA ALA A 90 7.55 -15.25 -1.69
C ALA A 90 8.82 -15.93 -1.14
N ASN A 91 8.65 -16.99 -0.37
CA ASN A 91 9.74 -17.87 0.06
C ASN A 91 9.26 -19.32 0.12
N GLU A 92 9.91 -20.22 -0.62
CA GLU A 92 9.62 -21.67 -0.63
C GLU A 92 8.13 -22.02 -0.79
N GLY A 93 7.45 -21.34 -1.73
CA GLY A 93 6.04 -21.58 -2.02
C GLY A 93 5.07 -20.97 -0.99
N LYS A 94 5.55 -20.16 -0.06
CA LYS A 94 4.75 -19.46 0.95
C LYS A 94 4.93 -17.96 0.86
N ILE A 95 3.96 -17.23 1.37
CA ILE A 95 4.09 -15.78 1.59
C ILE A 95 4.71 -15.54 2.96
N VAL A 96 5.76 -14.75 2.99
CA VAL A 96 6.29 -14.15 4.23
C VAL A 96 5.88 -12.68 4.23
N ARG A 97 5.32 -12.21 5.32
CA ARG A 97 4.81 -10.86 5.49
C ARG A 97 5.39 -10.18 6.70
N SER A 98 5.46 -8.85 6.66
CA SER A 98 6.03 -8.06 7.73
C SER A 98 5.35 -6.71 7.85
N ASN A 99 4.92 -6.39 9.06
CA ASN A 99 4.54 -5.02 9.42
C ASN A 99 5.80 -4.23 9.74
N ARG A 100 5.91 -3.04 9.19
CA ARG A 100 7.06 -2.17 9.39
C ARG A 100 6.60 -0.76 9.78
N TYR A 101 7.48 -0.07 10.45
CA TYR A 101 7.30 1.32 10.83
C TYR A 101 8.65 2.05 10.78
N ALA A 102 8.68 3.21 10.16
CA ALA A 102 9.87 4.04 10.04
C ALA A 102 9.68 5.38 10.73
N THR A 103 10.67 5.82 11.48
CA THR A 103 10.73 7.16 12.09
C THR A 103 11.58 8.13 11.27
N ASP A 104 12.38 7.59 10.35
CA ASP A 104 13.24 8.32 9.42
C ASP A 104 13.43 7.50 8.11
N TYR A 105 14.24 8.00 7.17
CA TYR A 105 14.56 7.32 5.91
C TYR A 105 15.69 6.30 6.06
N THR A 106 15.55 5.41 7.02
CA THR A 106 16.43 4.26 7.24
C THR A 106 15.65 2.96 7.13
N GLN A 107 16.31 1.83 7.35
CA GLN A 107 15.68 0.50 7.39
C GLN A 107 14.48 0.51 8.34
N PRO A 108 13.23 0.32 7.85
CA PRO A 108 12.07 0.33 8.73
C PRO A 108 12.08 -0.90 9.64
N LEU A 109 11.84 -0.69 10.92
CA LEU A 109 11.83 -1.75 11.92
C LEU A 109 10.52 -2.55 11.88
N ALA A 110 10.59 -3.79 12.35
CA ALA A 110 9.39 -4.60 12.55
C ALA A 110 8.43 -3.92 13.56
N TYR A 111 7.15 -3.94 13.26
CA TYR A 111 6.10 -3.26 14.02
C TYR A 111 4.99 -4.23 14.42
N SER A 112 4.61 -4.24 15.69
CA SER A 112 3.67 -5.22 16.26
C SER A 112 2.23 -4.72 16.45
N GLY A 113 1.93 -3.46 16.10
CA GLY A 113 0.60 -2.87 16.33
C GLY A 113 -0.53 -3.53 15.53
N PRO A 114 -0.41 -3.68 14.21
CA PRO A 114 -1.40 -4.35 13.39
C PRO A 114 -1.39 -5.86 13.52
N ILE A 115 -2.57 -6.47 13.35
CA ILE A 115 -2.71 -7.92 13.26
C ILE A 115 -3.01 -8.28 11.81
N LEU A 116 -2.08 -8.99 11.17
CA LEU A 116 -2.25 -9.51 9.82
C LEU A 116 -2.70 -10.96 9.85
N THR A 117 -3.75 -11.27 9.09
CA THR A 117 -4.24 -12.63 8.87
C THR A 117 -4.26 -12.89 7.37
N ASP A 118 -3.52 -13.91 6.93
CA ASP A 118 -3.54 -14.33 5.53
C ASP A 118 -4.89 -14.95 5.19
N LEU A 119 -5.47 -14.59 4.05
CA LEU A 119 -6.68 -15.21 3.55
C LEU A 119 -6.35 -16.42 2.66
N PRO A 120 -7.26 -17.40 2.55
CA PRO A 120 -7.01 -18.67 1.85
C PRO A 120 -6.64 -18.55 0.36
N SER A 121 -6.96 -17.43 -0.27
CA SER A 121 -6.58 -17.13 -1.65
C SER A 121 -5.12 -16.67 -1.82
N SER A 122 -4.37 -16.47 -0.72
CA SER A 122 -2.93 -16.23 -0.78
C SER A 122 -2.22 -17.47 -1.32
N LYS A 123 -1.35 -17.27 -2.33
CA LYS A 123 -0.66 -18.37 -2.99
C LYS A 123 0.63 -17.93 -3.66
N VAL A 124 1.51 -18.89 -3.90
CA VAL A 124 2.71 -18.73 -4.72
C VAL A 124 2.68 -19.80 -5.80
N ASN A 125 2.93 -19.42 -7.04
CA ASN A 125 3.09 -20.35 -8.16
C ASN A 125 4.36 -20.02 -8.98
N SER A 126 4.55 -20.65 -10.12
CA SER A 126 5.75 -20.49 -10.94
C SER A 126 5.89 -19.10 -11.61
N THR A 127 4.82 -18.32 -11.66
CA THR A 127 4.80 -17.05 -12.37
C THR A 127 4.53 -15.86 -11.44
N HIS A 128 3.76 -16.06 -10.37
CA HIS A 128 3.32 -14.99 -9.48
C HIS A 128 3.27 -15.45 -8.04
N TRP A 129 3.31 -14.48 -7.16
CA TRP A 129 2.86 -14.62 -5.79
C TRP A 129 1.69 -13.65 -5.53
N LYS A 130 0.76 -14.09 -4.71
CA LYS A 130 -0.43 -13.33 -4.32
C LYS A 130 -0.58 -13.39 -2.82
N TRP A 131 -0.69 -12.22 -2.20
CA TRP A 131 -0.96 -12.06 -0.79
C TRP A 131 -2.27 -11.34 -0.61
N VAL A 132 -3.27 -12.03 -0.08
CA VAL A 132 -4.56 -11.46 0.31
C VAL A 132 -4.64 -11.55 1.82
N TYR A 133 -4.91 -10.42 2.46
CA TYR A 133 -4.80 -10.32 3.91
C TYR A 133 -5.88 -9.45 4.53
N ARG A 134 -6.23 -9.77 5.76
CA ARG A 134 -7.00 -8.92 6.65
C ARG A 134 -6.04 -8.20 7.57
N CYS A 135 -6.14 -6.87 7.62
CA CYS A 135 -5.35 -6.01 8.48
C CYS A 135 -6.27 -5.45 9.57
N GLN A 136 -6.08 -5.86 10.82
CA GLN A 136 -6.84 -5.41 11.98
C GLN A 136 -6.02 -4.41 12.79
N ASN A 137 -6.64 -3.42 13.40
CA ASN A 137 -6.01 -2.27 14.06
C ASN A 137 -5.15 -1.43 13.11
N CYS A 138 -5.55 -1.35 11.85
CA CYS A 138 -4.81 -0.66 10.79
C CYS A 138 -5.41 0.69 10.42
N THR A 139 -6.67 0.93 10.76
CA THR A 139 -7.39 2.17 10.52
C THR A 139 -8.03 2.67 11.82
N GLY A 140 -8.34 3.93 11.88
CA GLY A 140 -9.09 4.48 12.99
C GLY A 140 -8.37 5.61 13.73
N ALA A 141 -9.18 6.60 14.11
CA ALA A 141 -8.73 7.67 14.97
C ALA A 141 -8.84 7.23 16.43
N VAL A 142 -7.80 7.45 17.20
CA VAL A 142 -7.89 7.36 18.65
C VAL A 142 -8.66 8.57 19.21
N ASN A 143 -9.57 8.31 20.14
CA ASN A 143 -10.19 9.39 20.89
C ASN A 143 -9.12 10.09 21.75
N CYS A 144 -9.08 11.39 21.65
CA CYS A 144 -8.07 12.27 22.22
C CYS A 144 -8.06 12.38 23.75
N LEU A 145 -8.24 11.33 24.51
CA LEU A 145 -8.24 11.46 25.97
C LEU A 145 -6.83 11.40 26.59
N ASP A 146 -5.85 10.81 25.91
CA ASP A 146 -4.53 10.50 26.51
C ASP A 146 -3.30 11.02 25.73
N VAL A 147 -3.45 11.73 24.63
CA VAL A 147 -2.33 12.21 23.81
C VAL A 147 -2.10 13.71 24.00
N TRP A 148 -0.85 14.12 24.21
CA TRP A 148 -0.48 15.53 24.47
C TRP A 148 -0.97 16.50 23.39
N GLU A 149 -0.89 16.14 22.12
CA GLU A 149 -1.33 16.99 21.01
C GLU A 149 -2.85 17.23 21.01
N CYS A 150 -3.62 16.33 21.58
CA CYS A 150 -5.07 16.43 21.70
C CYS A 150 -5.52 17.38 22.81
N LYS A 151 -4.68 17.68 23.80
CA LYS A 151 -5.01 18.64 24.87
C LYS A 151 -5.14 20.06 24.35
N LEU A 152 -4.53 20.34 23.18
CA LEU A 152 -4.60 21.66 22.52
C LEU A 152 -5.85 21.82 21.66
N ASN A 153 -6.45 20.72 21.19
CA ASN A 153 -7.69 20.74 20.42
C ASN A 153 -8.49 19.43 20.61
N PRO A 154 -9.40 19.38 21.60
CA PRO A 154 -10.15 18.17 21.95
C PRO A 154 -11.09 17.65 20.86
N ASN A 155 -11.32 18.42 19.79
CA ASN A 155 -12.12 18.00 18.63
C ASN A 155 -11.25 17.44 17.48
N GLN A 156 -9.94 17.42 17.65
CA GLN A 156 -9.04 16.86 16.65
C GLN A 156 -8.98 15.34 16.81
N LYS A 157 -9.30 14.60 15.75
CA LYS A 157 -9.03 13.17 15.68
C LYS A 157 -7.53 12.97 15.42
N VAL A 158 -6.84 12.33 16.34
CA VAL A 158 -5.45 11.90 16.15
C VAL A 158 -5.44 10.43 15.81
N TRP A 159 -4.69 10.07 14.80
CA TRP A 159 -4.54 8.69 14.38
C TRP A 159 -3.51 8.00 15.28
N ALA A 160 -3.78 6.77 15.68
CA ALA A 160 -2.78 5.96 16.36
C ALA A 160 -1.55 5.82 15.46
N ASP A 161 -0.35 5.80 16.06
CA ASP A 161 0.88 5.60 15.31
C ASP A 161 0.76 4.39 14.38
N GLY A 162 1.05 4.60 13.09
CA GLY A 162 0.92 3.57 12.06
C GLY A 162 -0.49 3.30 11.56
N SER A 163 -1.55 3.91 12.10
CA SER A 163 -2.89 3.77 11.54
C SER A 163 -3.10 4.69 10.32
N ILE A 164 -4.03 4.32 9.45
CA ILE A 164 -4.36 5.11 8.25
C ILE A 164 -5.64 5.89 8.40
N ASN A 165 -5.61 7.10 7.85
CA ASN A 165 -6.79 7.95 7.73
C ASN A 165 -7.63 7.51 6.53
N THR A 166 -8.84 7.04 6.78
CA THR A 166 -9.79 6.60 5.77
C THR A 166 -10.87 7.63 5.49
N SER A 167 -10.67 8.90 5.85
CA SER A 167 -11.61 9.98 5.56
C SER A 167 -11.21 10.75 4.29
N GLY A 168 -12.07 10.72 3.29
CA GLY A 168 -11.89 11.50 2.05
C GLY A 168 -10.84 10.93 1.09
N PHE A 169 -10.19 11.81 0.35
CA PHE A 169 -9.20 11.43 -0.65
C PHE A 169 -7.82 11.25 -0.01
N GLY A 170 -7.11 10.18 -0.41
CA GLY A 170 -5.74 9.88 -0.03
C GLY A 170 -4.87 9.49 -1.21
N ALA A 171 -3.58 9.34 -0.96
CA ALA A 171 -2.60 8.89 -1.95
C ALA A 171 -1.76 7.74 -1.37
N PRO A 172 -2.31 6.53 -1.28
CA PRO A 172 -1.53 5.36 -0.91
C PRO A 172 -0.28 5.23 -1.76
N ALA A 173 0.81 4.78 -1.13
CA ALA A 173 2.05 4.49 -1.83
C ALA A 173 2.24 2.98 -1.99
N TRP A 174 2.94 2.62 -3.06
CA TRP A 174 3.43 1.28 -3.30
C TRP A 174 4.94 1.29 -3.50
N VAL A 175 5.57 0.17 -3.19
CA VAL A 175 6.99 -0.06 -3.43
C VAL A 175 7.21 -1.46 -3.98
N VAL A 176 8.25 -1.61 -4.79
CA VAL A 176 8.74 -2.90 -5.29
C VAL A 176 10.26 -2.99 -5.20
N SER A 177 10.78 -4.20 -5.13
CA SER A 177 12.20 -4.45 -5.24
C SER A 177 12.50 -5.68 -6.09
N SER A 178 13.48 -5.55 -6.96
CA SER A 178 14.12 -6.65 -7.67
C SER A 178 15.24 -7.32 -6.88
N VAL A 179 15.59 -6.76 -5.70
CA VAL A 179 16.59 -7.30 -4.78
C VAL A 179 15.89 -8.01 -3.63
N GLY A 180 16.28 -9.25 -3.37
CA GLY A 180 15.69 -10.06 -2.31
C GLY A 180 15.99 -9.53 -0.91
N VAL A 181 15.22 -10.01 0.06
CA VAL A 181 15.49 -9.76 1.48
C VAL A 181 16.65 -10.63 1.96
N ASP A 182 17.36 -10.22 3.02
CA ASP A 182 18.58 -10.89 3.50
C ASP A 182 18.33 -12.29 4.07
N GLN A 183 17.19 -12.48 4.73
CA GLN A 183 16.76 -13.75 5.35
C GLN A 183 15.33 -14.09 4.94
N PRO A 184 15.09 -14.71 3.77
CA PRO A 184 13.75 -14.84 3.20
C PRO A 184 12.73 -15.60 4.07
N SER A 185 13.16 -16.48 4.96
CA SER A 185 12.27 -17.20 5.89
C SER A 185 11.89 -16.38 7.15
N ASN A 186 12.54 -15.25 7.37
CA ASN A 186 12.37 -14.44 8.57
C ASN A 186 11.54 -13.18 8.29
N ALA A 187 10.35 -13.06 8.87
CA ALA A 187 9.49 -11.88 8.75
C ALA A 187 10.14 -10.57 9.27
N GLN A 188 11.17 -10.68 10.11
CA GLN A 188 11.94 -9.54 10.61
C GLN A 188 13.21 -9.27 9.81
N SER A 189 13.39 -9.95 8.66
CA SER A 189 14.56 -9.78 7.80
C SER A 189 14.82 -8.32 7.49
N THR A 190 16.10 -7.96 7.45
CA THR A 190 16.53 -6.73 6.79
C THR A 190 16.42 -6.87 5.28
N PHE A 191 16.31 -5.73 4.58
CA PHE A 191 16.29 -5.65 3.13
C PHE A 191 16.79 -4.28 2.69
N GLN A 192 17.31 -4.20 1.48
CA GLN A 192 17.75 -2.93 0.91
C GLN A 192 16.55 -2.06 0.53
N GLU A 193 16.80 -0.78 0.26
CA GLU A 193 15.81 0.13 -0.25
C GLU A 193 15.09 -0.46 -1.48
N HIS A 194 13.81 -0.14 -1.63
CA HIS A 194 13.04 -0.52 -2.81
C HIS A 194 13.67 0.01 -4.10
N THR A 195 13.53 -0.72 -5.18
CA THR A 195 14.09 -0.32 -6.49
C THR A 195 13.18 0.65 -7.23
N ASP A 196 11.91 0.66 -6.90
CA ASP A 196 10.95 1.63 -7.42
C ASP A 196 9.76 1.83 -6.47
N PHE A 197 9.06 2.96 -6.62
CA PHE A 197 7.89 3.31 -5.83
C PHE A 197 6.96 4.25 -6.59
N GLY A 198 5.73 4.34 -6.14
CA GLY A 198 4.78 5.30 -6.68
C GLY A 198 3.60 5.55 -5.76
N PHE A 199 2.72 6.41 -6.21
CA PHE A 199 1.51 6.80 -5.52
C PHE A 199 0.33 6.68 -6.47
N TYR A 200 -0.87 6.50 -5.91
CA TYR A 200 -2.11 6.53 -6.68
C TYR A 200 -3.23 7.20 -5.90
N GLY A 201 -4.13 7.85 -6.64
CA GLY A 201 -5.29 8.49 -6.05
C GLY A 201 -6.29 7.45 -5.53
N PHE A 202 -6.73 7.61 -4.28
CA PHE A 202 -7.69 6.73 -3.64
C PHE A 202 -8.73 7.54 -2.88
N ASP A 203 -9.98 7.47 -3.32
CA ASP A 203 -11.09 8.14 -2.62
C ASP A 203 -11.75 7.17 -1.64
N PHE A 204 -11.30 7.18 -0.40
CA PHE A 204 -11.87 6.37 0.68
C PHE A 204 -13.35 6.62 0.89
N GLY A 205 -13.82 7.86 0.62
CA GLY A 205 -15.23 8.21 0.77
C GLY A 205 -16.16 7.55 -0.24
N SER A 206 -15.65 7.27 -1.46
CA SER A 206 -16.41 6.61 -2.53
C SER A 206 -16.32 5.09 -2.48
N VAL A 207 -15.22 4.53 -1.95
CA VAL A 207 -14.98 3.08 -1.92
C VAL A 207 -15.50 2.41 -0.65
N MET A 208 -15.81 3.18 0.39
CA MET A 208 -16.48 2.68 1.57
C MET A 208 -17.99 2.70 1.33
N PRO A 209 -18.67 1.55 1.22
CA PRO A 209 -20.10 1.53 1.02
C PRO A 209 -20.79 2.26 2.19
N ARG A 210 -21.75 3.14 1.85
CA ARG A 210 -22.69 3.72 2.82
C ARG A 210 -23.98 2.91 2.74
N ARG A 211 -24.52 2.56 3.88
CA ARG A 211 -25.85 1.93 3.97
C ARG A 211 -26.94 2.97 3.82
#